data_8563ea3d4ba090d5ebfbc19d3b63f725
#
_entry.id   8563ea3d4ba090d5ebfbc19d3b63f725
#
_cell.length_a   1.000
_cell.length_b   1.000
_cell.length_c   1.000
_cell.angle_alpha   90.00
_cell.angle_beta   90.00
_cell.angle_gamma   90.00
#
_symmetry.space_group_name_H-M   'P 1'
#
loop_
_entity.id
_entity.type
_entity.pdbx_description
1 polymer ?
#
loop_
_entity_poly.entity_id
_entity_poly.type
_entity_poly.pdbx_seq_one_letter_code
_entity_poly.pdbx_strand_id
1 'polypeptide(L)'
;MNSLMSAVGKSRDIDSFEILYRHFYPRVRSYMVRLTRGNRILAEELTQETMMRVWYKAALFDSSKAQASTWIFAIARNQMIDAARKGAHPEFDVNDPAFVPDEMEAADVKIQRQQNAQELHNAMLTLKQKYVEVLRMSFFDGLTHTMIAERLNLPIGTVKSRIRLACEKLRMAIQVDAK
;
A
#
# COMPACT_ATOMS: atom_id res chain seq x y z
N MET A 1 -12.14 -10.65 -2.99
CA MET A 1 -11.99 -9.24 -2.55
C MET A 1 -12.14 -8.25 -3.70
N ASN A 2 -11.49 -8.45 -4.85
CA ASN A 2 -11.64 -7.54 -5.99
C ASN A 2 -13.08 -7.43 -6.49
N SER A 3 -13.82 -8.54 -6.57
CA SER A 3 -15.23 -8.56 -6.97
C SER A 3 -16.12 -7.76 -6.01
N LEU A 4 -15.91 -7.92 -4.70
CA LEU A 4 -16.61 -7.14 -3.68
C LEU A 4 -16.31 -5.64 -3.81
N MET A 5 -15.04 -5.29 -4.01
CA MET A 5 -14.63 -3.91 -4.20
C MET A 5 -15.27 -3.29 -5.45
N SER A 6 -15.36 -4.06 -6.55
CA SER A 6 -16.05 -3.64 -7.76
C SER A 6 -17.58 -3.48 -7.56
N ALA A 7 -18.22 -4.33 -6.75
CA ALA A 7 -19.64 -4.21 -6.41
C ALA A 7 -19.90 -2.92 -5.61
N VAL A 8 -19.08 -2.64 -4.59
CA VAL A 8 -19.15 -1.38 -3.84
C VAL A 8 -18.98 -0.18 -4.78
N GLY A 9 -18.04 -0.25 -5.72
CA GLY A 9 -17.77 0.84 -6.66
C GLY A 9 -18.93 1.11 -7.63
N LYS A 10 -19.61 0.06 -8.10
CA LYS A 10 -20.66 0.15 -9.10
C LYS A 10 -22.04 0.51 -8.51
N SER A 11 -22.41 -0.13 -7.40
CA SER A 11 -23.77 -0.07 -6.86
C SER A 11 -23.86 0.43 -5.42
N ARG A 12 -22.75 0.81 -4.80
CA ARG A 12 -22.69 1.14 -3.37
C ARG A 12 -23.25 0.01 -2.51
N ASP A 13 -22.92 -1.23 -2.88
CA ASP A 13 -23.39 -2.42 -2.19
C ASP A 13 -22.85 -2.49 -0.75
N ILE A 14 -23.77 -2.33 0.20
CA ILE A 14 -23.44 -2.26 1.63
C ILE A 14 -22.95 -3.63 2.13
N ASP A 15 -23.55 -4.73 1.68
CA ASP A 15 -23.18 -6.07 2.11
C ASP A 15 -21.75 -6.43 1.68
N SER A 16 -21.41 -6.11 0.43
CA SER A 16 -20.04 -6.24 -0.06
C SER A 16 -19.06 -5.38 0.72
N PHE A 17 -19.45 -4.15 1.09
CA PHE A 17 -18.60 -3.28 1.88
C PHE A 17 -18.44 -3.80 3.31
N GLU A 18 -19.47 -4.34 3.93
CA GLU A 18 -19.38 -4.93 5.27
C GLU A 18 -18.35 -6.08 5.31
N ILE A 19 -18.36 -6.95 4.29
CA ILE A 19 -17.37 -8.04 4.18
C ILE A 19 -15.96 -7.47 4.04
N LEU A 20 -15.77 -6.46 3.17
CA LEU A 20 -14.49 -5.77 3.01
C LEU A 20 -14.05 -5.10 4.31
N TYR A 21 -14.97 -4.42 5.00
CA TYR A 21 -14.70 -3.73 6.26
C TYR A 21 -14.23 -4.72 7.32
N ARG A 22 -14.98 -5.80 7.58
CA ARG A 22 -14.61 -6.84 8.55
C ARG A 22 -13.24 -7.47 8.25
N HIS A 23 -12.91 -7.62 6.97
CA HIS A 23 -11.64 -8.21 6.55
C HIS A 23 -10.46 -7.23 6.67
N PHE A 24 -10.62 -5.99 6.22
CA PHE A 24 -9.50 -5.04 6.12
C PHE A 24 -9.33 -4.15 7.34
N TYR A 25 -10.40 -3.84 8.09
CA TYR A 25 -10.32 -2.95 9.25
C TYR A 25 -9.24 -3.37 10.27
N PRO A 26 -9.20 -4.62 10.77
CA PRO A 26 -8.17 -5.01 11.73
C PRO A 26 -6.75 -4.94 11.16
N ARG A 27 -6.60 -5.23 9.88
CA ARG A 27 -5.30 -5.16 9.18
C ARG A 27 -4.82 -3.73 9.00
N VAL A 28 -5.69 -2.84 8.54
CA VAL A 28 -5.40 -1.41 8.41
C VAL A 28 -5.11 -0.81 9.79
N ARG A 29 -5.87 -1.17 10.81
CA ARG A 29 -5.64 -0.72 12.18
C ARG A 29 -4.27 -1.14 12.71
N SER A 30 -3.89 -2.40 12.56
CA SER A 30 -2.56 -2.89 12.95
C SER A 30 -1.45 -2.16 12.20
N TYR A 31 -1.64 -1.89 10.92
CA TYR A 31 -0.74 -1.08 10.11
C TYR A 31 -0.63 0.34 10.65
N MET A 32 -1.75 1.01 10.94
CA MET A 32 -1.77 2.36 11.50
C MET A 32 -1.14 2.44 12.89
N VAL A 33 -1.38 1.46 13.78
CA VAL A 33 -0.74 1.43 15.11
C VAL A 33 0.78 1.42 14.99
N ARG A 34 1.34 0.68 14.04
CA ARG A 34 2.79 0.70 13.80
C ARG A 34 3.27 2.05 13.28
N LEU A 35 2.59 2.60 12.28
CA LEU A 35 2.96 3.88 11.68
C LEU A 35 2.86 5.04 12.67
N THR A 36 1.92 5.00 13.61
CA THR A 36 1.74 6.01 14.66
C THR A 36 2.59 5.73 15.91
N ARG A 37 3.57 4.81 15.84
CA ARG A 37 4.43 4.42 16.97
C ARG A 37 3.66 4.06 18.22
N GLY A 38 2.54 3.37 18.05
CA GLY A 38 1.69 2.91 19.15
C GLY A 38 0.64 3.91 19.63
N ASN A 39 0.52 5.09 19.01
CA ASN A 39 -0.59 5.99 19.31
C ASN A 39 -1.91 5.40 18.81
N ARG A 40 -2.59 4.69 19.72
CA ARG A 40 -3.83 3.95 19.41
C ARG A 40 -5.00 4.84 19.02
N ILE A 41 -5.08 6.04 19.58
CA ILE A 41 -6.17 7.00 19.29
C ILE A 41 -6.04 7.48 17.84
N LEU A 42 -4.87 7.97 17.46
CA LEU A 42 -4.61 8.42 16.10
C LEU A 42 -4.71 7.26 15.08
N ALA A 43 -4.22 6.07 15.45
CA ALA A 43 -4.33 4.88 14.60
C ALA A 43 -5.80 4.51 14.32
N GLU A 44 -6.65 4.60 15.31
CA GLU A 44 -8.08 4.34 15.19
C GLU A 44 -8.76 5.36 14.27
N GLU A 45 -8.49 6.65 14.49
CA GLU A 45 -9.00 7.75 13.66
C GLU A 45 -8.61 7.58 12.18
N LEU A 46 -7.31 7.36 11.92
CA LEU A 46 -6.81 7.16 10.55
C LEU A 46 -7.34 5.89 9.90
N THR A 47 -7.62 4.84 10.70
CA THR A 47 -8.22 3.60 10.20
C THR A 47 -9.66 3.85 9.76
N GLN A 48 -10.46 4.50 10.59
CA GLN A 48 -11.85 4.84 10.27
C GLN A 48 -11.91 5.74 9.02
N GLU A 49 -11.09 6.78 8.98
CA GLU A 49 -11.02 7.66 7.81
C GLU A 49 -10.57 6.91 6.54
N THR A 50 -9.64 5.96 6.66
CA THR A 50 -9.23 5.10 5.54
C THR A 50 -10.42 4.31 5.00
N MET A 51 -11.17 3.63 5.87
CA MET A 51 -12.32 2.82 5.45
C MET A 51 -13.44 3.67 4.84
N MET A 52 -13.67 4.87 5.39
CA MET A 52 -14.59 5.84 4.77
C MET A 52 -14.13 6.25 3.37
N ARG A 53 -12.84 6.54 3.18
CA ARG A 53 -12.31 6.88 1.85
C ARG A 53 -12.38 5.69 0.89
N VAL A 54 -12.20 4.47 1.37
CA VAL A 54 -12.41 3.26 0.58
C VAL A 54 -13.85 3.22 0.06
N TRP A 55 -14.84 3.45 0.92
CA TRP A 55 -16.24 3.54 0.53
C TRP A 55 -16.48 4.62 -0.53
N TYR A 56 -16.07 5.85 -0.25
CA TYR A 56 -16.33 6.98 -1.16
C TYR A 56 -15.62 6.86 -2.51
N LYS A 57 -14.41 6.31 -2.51
CA LYS A 57 -13.57 6.21 -3.71
C LYS A 57 -13.68 4.86 -4.42
N ALA A 58 -14.54 3.94 -3.97
CA ALA A 58 -14.66 2.60 -4.53
C ALA A 58 -14.92 2.59 -6.04
N ALA A 59 -15.66 3.58 -6.57
CA ALA A 59 -15.88 3.74 -8.01
C ALA A 59 -14.59 3.99 -8.83
N LEU A 60 -13.51 4.43 -8.19
CA LEU A 60 -12.21 4.64 -8.84
C LEU A 60 -11.34 3.37 -8.84
N PHE A 61 -11.80 2.31 -8.18
CA PHE A 61 -11.08 1.06 -8.14
C PHE A 61 -11.14 0.32 -9.48
N ASP A 62 -9.99 -0.07 -9.99
CA ASP A 62 -9.84 -0.82 -11.24
C ASP A 62 -9.06 -2.11 -10.95
N SER A 63 -9.77 -3.24 -10.96
CA SER A 63 -9.20 -4.56 -10.68
C SER A 63 -8.17 -5.03 -11.71
N SER A 64 -8.14 -4.41 -12.89
CA SER A 64 -7.10 -4.67 -13.89
C SER A 64 -5.75 -4.04 -13.53
N LYS A 65 -5.75 -2.99 -12.69
CA LYS A 65 -4.56 -2.22 -12.32
C LYS A 65 -3.99 -2.62 -10.97
N ALA A 66 -4.84 -3.02 -10.02
CA ALA A 66 -4.41 -3.35 -8.68
C ALA A 66 -5.33 -4.36 -7.98
N GLN A 67 -4.79 -5.07 -7.00
CA GLN A 67 -5.59 -5.84 -6.05
C GLN A 67 -6.28 -4.90 -5.05
N ALA A 68 -7.44 -5.31 -4.52
CA ALA A 68 -8.18 -4.53 -3.53
C ALA A 68 -7.33 -4.21 -2.29
N SER A 69 -6.52 -5.17 -1.82
CA SER A 69 -5.57 -4.96 -0.72
C SER A 69 -4.58 -3.85 -1.03
N THR A 70 -3.88 -3.92 -2.16
CA THR A 70 -2.90 -2.90 -2.58
C THR A 70 -3.53 -1.52 -2.65
N TRP A 71 -4.75 -1.43 -3.18
CA TRP A 71 -5.46 -0.17 -3.32
C TRP A 71 -5.90 0.42 -1.96
N ILE A 72 -6.41 -0.43 -1.05
CA ILE A 72 -6.82 -0.01 0.30
C ILE A 72 -5.61 0.45 1.12
N PHE A 73 -4.50 -0.30 1.11
CA PHE A 73 -3.29 0.09 1.83
C PHE A 73 -2.60 1.32 1.22
N ALA A 74 -2.74 1.58 -0.07
CA ALA A 74 -2.30 2.84 -0.67
C ALA A 74 -3.10 4.03 -0.14
N ILE A 75 -4.41 3.89 0.06
CA ILE A 75 -5.25 4.92 0.71
C ILE A 75 -4.79 5.12 2.15
N ALA A 76 -4.61 4.04 2.91
CA ALA A 76 -4.15 4.06 4.30
C ALA A 76 -2.82 4.81 4.44
N ARG A 77 -1.85 4.47 3.61
CA ARG A 77 -0.54 5.12 3.60
C ARG A 77 -0.62 6.62 3.27
N ASN A 78 -1.40 6.99 2.26
CA ASN A 78 -1.57 8.40 1.89
C ASN A 78 -2.22 9.19 3.03
N GLN A 79 -3.17 8.60 3.77
CA GLN A 79 -3.76 9.19 4.96
C GLN A 79 -2.71 9.50 6.03
N MET A 80 -1.82 8.55 6.28
CA MET A 80 -0.75 8.73 7.26
C MET A 80 0.22 9.84 6.83
N ILE A 81 0.59 9.90 5.54
CA ILE A 81 1.45 10.96 5.01
C ILE A 81 0.78 12.33 5.15
N ASP A 82 -0.52 12.42 4.85
CA ASP A 82 -1.29 13.66 4.98
C ASP A 82 -1.37 14.12 6.45
N ALA A 83 -1.57 13.19 7.40
CA ALA A 83 -1.58 13.46 8.83
C ALA A 83 -0.21 13.97 9.33
N ALA A 84 0.88 13.33 8.90
CA ALA A 84 2.23 13.75 9.23
C ALA A 84 2.54 15.18 8.72
N ARG A 85 2.10 15.52 7.51
CA ARG A 85 2.27 16.86 6.92
C ARG A 85 1.51 17.97 7.66
N LYS A 86 0.34 17.64 8.22
CA LYS A 86 -0.47 18.59 8.97
C LYS A 86 0.08 18.90 10.37
N GLY A 87 1.27 18.38 10.71
CA GLY A 87 1.90 18.62 11.99
C GLY A 87 1.26 17.86 13.16
N ALA A 88 0.40 16.89 12.86
CA ALA A 88 -0.20 16.05 13.88
C ALA A 88 0.83 15.23 14.66
N HIS A 89 2.05 15.04 14.08
CA HIS A 89 3.20 14.44 14.77
C HIS A 89 4.55 14.86 14.16
N PRO A 90 5.35 15.71 14.84
CA PRO A 90 6.67 16.16 14.37
C PRO A 90 7.76 15.07 14.41
N GLU A 91 7.51 13.94 15.08
CA GLU A 91 8.51 12.86 15.27
C GLU A 91 8.34 11.66 14.32
N PHE A 92 7.65 11.84 13.21
CA PHE A 92 7.35 10.76 12.30
C PHE A 92 8.54 10.50 11.36
N ASP A 93 9.28 9.42 11.61
CA ASP A 93 10.31 8.93 10.68
C ASP A 93 9.66 8.04 9.62
N VAL A 94 9.58 8.54 8.41
CA VAL A 94 9.04 7.82 7.24
C VAL A 94 9.93 6.64 6.83
N ASN A 95 11.14 6.54 7.39
CA ASN A 95 12.15 5.54 7.05
C ASN A 95 12.20 4.35 8.03
N ASP A 96 11.28 4.29 9.01
CA ASP A 96 11.24 3.17 9.95
C ASP A 96 10.96 1.84 9.21
N PRO A 97 11.83 0.80 9.39
CA PRO A 97 11.63 -0.53 8.81
C PRO A 97 10.32 -1.22 9.18
N ALA A 98 9.61 -0.69 10.20
CA ALA A 98 8.27 -1.17 10.61
C ALA A 98 7.16 -0.96 9.57
N PHE A 99 7.46 -0.38 8.39
CA PHE A 99 6.51 -0.17 7.31
C PHE A 99 6.06 -1.44 6.56
N VAL A 100 6.52 -2.61 6.96
CA VAL A 100 6.04 -3.90 6.42
C VAL A 100 4.86 -4.38 7.26
N PRO A 101 3.69 -4.69 6.66
CA PRO A 101 2.56 -5.24 7.39
C PRO A 101 2.92 -6.61 7.98
N ASP A 102 3.11 -6.71 9.30
CA ASP A 102 3.11 -7.99 10.00
C ASP A 102 1.65 -8.41 10.23
N GLU A 103 1.17 -9.36 9.47
CA GLU A 103 -0.06 -10.04 9.81
C GLU A 103 0.24 -10.99 10.98
N MET A 104 -0.53 -10.95 12.05
CA MET A 104 -0.57 -12.03 13.02
C MET A 104 -1.17 -13.26 12.32
N GLU A 105 -0.31 -14.10 11.78
CA GLU A 105 -0.70 -15.27 11.01
C GLU A 105 -0.09 -16.56 11.55
N ALA A 106 -0.80 -17.68 11.31
CA ALA A 106 -0.37 -19.03 11.63
C ALA A 106 1.01 -19.37 11.03
N ALA A 107 1.72 -20.31 11.65
CA ALA A 107 3.10 -20.69 11.30
C ALA A 107 3.33 -20.98 9.80
N ASP A 108 2.35 -21.55 9.11
CA ASP A 108 2.44 -21.86 7.67
C ASP A 108 2.55 -20.61 6.78
N VAL A 109 1.92 -19.52 7.20
CA VAL A 109 1.95 -18.25 6.48
C VAL A 109 3.28 -17.53 6.66
N LYS A 110 3.97 -17.76 7.76
CA LYS A 110 5.31 -17.18 8.00
C LYS A 110 6.37 -17.74 7.05
N ILE A 111 6.28 -19.04 6.73
CA ILE A 111 7.18 -19.71 5.75
C ILE A 111 6.89 -19.17 4.34
N GLN A 112 5.62 -19.08 3.95
CA GLN A 112 5.20 -18.51 2.66
C GLN A 112 5.65 -17.06 2.49
N ARG A 113 5.65 -16.27 3.57
CA ARG A 113 6.13 -14.88 3.56
C ARG A 113 7.62 -14.76 3.37
N GLN A 114 8.40 -15.61 4.03
CA GLN A 114 9.86 -15.59 3.86
C GLN A 114 10.22 -15.94 2.41
N GLN A 115 9.54 -16.92 1.81
CA GLN A 115 9.70 -17.26 0.40
C GLN A 115 9.29 -16.09 -0.50
N ASN A 116 8.11 -15.50 -0.29
CA ASN A 116 7.64 -14.35 -1.06
C ASN A 116 8.55 -13.11 -0.91
N ALA A 117 9.11 -12.89 0.28
CA ALA A 117 10.05 -11.79 0.51
C ALA A 117 11.38 -12.01 -0.22
N GLN A 118 11.88 -13.24 -0.24
CA GLN A 118 13.09 -13.60 -0.99
C GLN A 118 12.89 -13.50 -2.49
N GLU A 119 11.75 -13.99 -3.01
CA GLU A 119 11.37 -13.87 -4.42
C GLU A 119 11.27 -12.40 -4.84
N LEU A 120 10.61 -11.58 -4.02
CA LEU A 120 10.52 -10.13 -4.26
C LEU A 120 11.91 -9.48 -4.25
N HIS A 121 12.76 -9.84 -3.28
CA HIS A 121 14.14 -9.33 -3.21
C HIS A 121 14.92 -9.70 -4.48
N ASN A 122 14.88 -10.95 -4.89
CA ASN A 122 15.54 -11.43 -6.10
C ASN A 122 15.00 -10.71 -7.35
N ALA A 123 13.68 -10.56 -7.46
CA ALA A 123 13.04 -9.83 -8.55
C ALA A 123 13.47 -8.35 -8.57
N MET A 124 13.62 -7.71 -7.41
CA MET A 124 14.12 -6.33 -7.34
C MET A 124 15.56 -6.19 -7.85
N LEU A 125 16.42 -7.19 -7.63
CA LEU A 125 17.80 -7.20 -8.13
C LEU A 125 17.87 -7.23 -9.67
N THR A 126 16.86 -7.73 -10.35
CA THR A 126 16.78 -7.75 -11.82
C THR A 126 16.33 -6.41 -12.43
N LEU A 127 15.81 -5.50 -11.62
CA LEU A 127 15.32 -4.23 -12.10
C LEU A 127 16.46 -3.22 -12.36
N LYS A 128 16.27 -2.40 -13.41
CA LYS A 128 17.17 -1.25 -13.61
C LYS A 128 17.04 -0.27 -12.44
N GLN A 129 18.17 0.33 -12.05
CA GLN A 129 18.27 1.25 -10.91
C GLN A 129 17.18 2.33 -10.88
N LYS A 130 16.85 2.94 -12.01
CA LYS A 130 15.78 3.96 -12.13
C LYS A 130 14.38 3.47 -11.70
N TYR A 131 14.12 2.17 -11.73
CA TYR A 131 12.87 1.56 -11.27
C TYR A 131 12.94 1.24 -9.78
N VAL A 132 14.07 0.71 -9.30
CA VAL A 132 14.32 0.46 -7.87
C VAL A 132 14.20 1.76 -7.09
N GLU A 133 14.78 2.83 -7.59
CA GLU A 133 14.78 4.16 -6.95
C GLU A 133 13.37 4.71 -6.74
N VAL A 134 12.53 4.72 -7.78
CA VAL A 134 11.14 5.22 -7.65
C VAL A 134 10.28 4.30 -6.79
N LEU A 135 10.51 2.99 -6.80
CA LEU A 135 9.85 2.05 -5.91
C LEU A 135 10.25 2.31 -4.45
N ARG A 136 11.56 2.45 -4.19
CA ARG A 136 12.05 2.75 -2.84
C ARG A 136 11.42 4.05 -2.32
N MET A 137 11.55 5.13 -3.06
CA MET A 137 10.97 6.42 -2.68
C MET A 137 9.46 6.35 -2.48
N SER A 138 8.74 5.59 -3.31
CA SER A 138 7.30 5.48 -3.21
C SER A 138 6.84 4.56 -2.09
N PHE A 139 7.45 3.39 -1.90
CA PHE A 139 6.95 2.34 -1.00
C PHE A 139 7.68 2.27 0.32
N PHE A 140 8.96 2.66 0.38
CA PHE A 140 9.77 2.62 1.59
C PHE A 140 9.95 4.02 2.20
N ASP A 141 10.29 5.03 1.40
CA ASP A 141 10.51 6.40 1.89
C ASP A 141 9.19 7.20 2.02
N GLY A 142 8.05 6.61 1.69
CA GLY A 142 6.73 7.23 1.86
C GLY A 142 6.46 8.48 1.00
N LEU A 143 7.30 8.78 0.01
CA LEU A 143 7.15 9.99 -0.80
C LEU A 143 5.95 9.90 -1.74
N THR A 144 5.21 11.00 -1.91
CA THR A 144 4.19 11.10 -2.95
C THR A 144 4.83 11.21 -4.34
N HIS A 145 4.06 10.89 -5.38
CA HIS A 145 4.56 11.02 -6.77
C HIS A 145 5.04 12.44 -7.10
N THR A 146 4.43 13.46 -6.50
CA THR A 146 4.86 14.87 -6.67
C THR A 146 6.21 15.10 -6.01
N MET A 147 6.41 14.64 -4.79
CA MET A 147 7.71 14.76 -4.10
C MET A 147 8.82 13.99 -4.81
N ILE A 148 8.50 12.80 -5.34
CA ILE A 148 9.45 12.02 -6.14
C ILE A 148 9.81 12.77 -7.43
N ALA A 149 8.82 13.38 -8.08
CA ALA A 149 9.03 14.19 -9.27
C ALA A 149 9.98 15.38 -9.01
N GLU A 150 9.73 16.12 -7.94
CA GLU A 150 10.58 17.21 -7.48
C GLU A 150 12.00 16.72 -7.12
N ARG A 151 12.11 15.65 -6.33
CA ARG A 151 13.40 15.12 -5.85
C ARG A 151 14.28 14.58 -6.97
N LEU A 152 13.67 13.96 -7.98
CA LEU A 152 14.38 13.39 -9.13
C LEU A 152 14.44 14.35 -10.32
N ASN A 153 13.87 15.55 -10.20
CA ASN A 153 13.71 16.52 -11.28
C ASN A 153 13.11 15.89 -12.54
N LEU A 154 11.98 15.19 -12.39
CA LEU A 154 11.28 14.47 -13.44
C LEU A 154 9.82 14.94 -13.52
N PRO A 155 9.22 14.91 -14.72
CA PRO A 155 7.78 15.11 -14.85
C PRO A 155 7.01 14.05 -14.04
N ILE A 156 5.93 14.45 -13.35
CA ILE A 156 5.10 13.54 -12.53
C ILE A 156 4.55 12.36 -13.36
N GLY A 157 4.26 12.57 -14.65
CA GLY A 157 3.87 11.51 -15.57
C GLY A 157 4.96 10.44 -15.74
N THR A 158 6.23 10.86 -15.77
CA THR A 158 7.39 9.97 -15.85
C THR A 158 7.53 9.14 -14.57
N VAL A 159 7.33 9.74 -13.39
CA VAL A 159 7.35 9.03 -12.11
C VAL A 159 6.25 7.97 -12.08
N LYS A 160 5.02 8.34 -12.42
CA LYS A 160 3.87 7.41 -12.48
C LYS A 160 4.13 6.24 -13.44
N SER A 161 4.66 6.53 -14.65
CA SER A 161 4.95 5.48 -15.63
C SER A 161 6.11 4.59 -15.19
N ARG A 162 7.16 5.13 -14.56
CA ARG A 162 8.25 4.31 -14.00
C ARG A 162 7.77 3.38 -12.91
N ILE A 163 6.93 3.85 -11.97
CA ILE A 163 6.36 3.01 -10.91
C ILE A 163 5.49 1.91 -11.52
N ARG A 164 4.62 2.23 -12.49
CA ARG A 164 3.78 1.25 -13.17
C ARG A 164 4.62 0.15 -13.84
N LEU A 165 5.60 0.55 -14.64
CA LEU A 165 6.49 -0.38 -15.34
C LEU A 165 7.34 -1.22 -14.38
N ALA A 166 7.78 -0.65 -13.26
CA ALA A 166 8.49 -1.37 -12.22
C ALA A 166 7.63 -2.46 -11.60
N CYS A 167 6.38 -2.14 -11.22
CA CYS A 167 5.43 -3.11 -10.67
C CYS A 167 5.07 -4.21 -11.70
N GLU A 168 4.93 -3.87 -12.97
CA GLU A 168 4.71 -4.85 -14.05
C GLU A 168 5.88 -5.84 -14.16
N LYS A 169 7.11 -5.33 -14.17
CA LYS A 169 8.33 -6.18 -14.25
C LYS A 169 8.48 -7.08 -13.02
N LEU A 170 8.24 -6.56 -11.82
CA LEU A 170 8.24 -7.38 -10.60
C LEU A 170 7.20 -8.49 -10.67
N ARG A 171 5.99 -8.19 -11.13
CA ARG A 171 4.93 -9.19 -11.27
C ARG A 171 5.34 -10.31 -12.24
N MET A 172 5.94 -9.95 -13.37
CA MET A 172 6.44 -10.94 -14.35
C MET A 172 7.56 -11.80 -13.76
N ALA A 173 8.53 -11.21 -13.07
CA ALA A 173 9.64 -11.93 -12.47
C ALA A 173 9.17 -12.93 -11.41
N ILE A 174 8.27 -12.55 -10.52
CA ILE A 174 7.71 -13.43 -9.48
C ILE A 174 6.86 -14.56 -10.09
N GLN A 175 6.14 -14.34 -11.20
CA GLN A 175 5.34 -15.37 -11.85
C GLN A 175 6.18 -16.40 -12.61
N VAL A 176 7.39 -16.07 -13.03
CA VAL A 176 8.29 -16.99 -13.72
C VAL A 176 8.93 -17.98 -12.76
N ASP A 177 9.24 -17.55 -11.53
CA ASP A 177 9.84 -18.39 -10.49
C ASP A 177 8.81 -19.32 -9.79
N ALA A 178 7.51 -19.12 -10.03
CA ALA A 178 6.41 -19.93 -9.48
C ALA A 178 6.01 -21.14 -10.36
N LYS A 179 6.76 -21.45 -11.42
CA LYS A 179 6.60 -22.64 -12.27
C LYS A 179 7.74 -23.62 -12.06
#